data_4539832717ddd750ea4cb00fbb8f543b
#
_entry.id   4539832717ddd750ea4cb00fbb8f543b
#
_cell.length_a   1.000
_cell.length_b   1.000
_cell.length_c   1.000
_cell.angle_alpha   90.00
_cell.angle_beta   90.00
_cell.angle_gamma   90.00
#
_symmetry.space_group_name_H-M   'P 1'
#
loop_
_entity.id
_entity.type
_entity.pdbx_description
1 polymer ?
#
loop_
_entity_poly.entity_id
_entity_poly.type
_entity_poly.pdbx_seq_one_letter_code
_entity_poly.pdbx_strand_id
1 'polypeptide(L)'
;MRGYVHSIETMGLVDGPGTRTVFFLQGCPLRCAYCHNPDTQRRRGGEPYTPEQILGIANRYRSYYGQEGGVTFSGGEPLLQGEFLAACLQILKREGYNTCVDTSGFGNPRFYAEILPLVDTLILDVKAFDRASFAELTMVDGFELYLDFLTNLEQNGFQGQIWVRHVMVPGFTDSEESMRRLIEIIRPIWPRVDRLEILPYHTSGVQKYEQLGLPYRLEGVKPMDKGRAKELEVYANKVLAEGLRAQRQEQTVKLQEQSAQRQAEAASDLGKSALLSVLRGLPLFNDLAEEDVQDVLQQVILADIKAGEYIFKTGDPPENMYLIYQGQMKIFINTMDGEEQIFYIYRDGDFVGGLNLLVQTPYRYIGQALTDCKVVVIPKAAFDKYFHDSPVVLRSVLVKSFERIRWAEDLIQRLATSNASMKTAGLLLKLAKRIGVETEEGIKLELSMNREELGSYSGLRRETITRKLGEFKELGYIELVGSRVIIIKDLEALESYVL
;
A
#
# COMPACT_ATOMS: atom_id res chain seq x y z
N MET A 1 -18.87 -27.81 7.62
CA MET A 1 -18.49 -27.53 6.21
C MET A 1 -17.17 -28.21 5.87
N ARG A 2 -16.99 -28.71 4.65
CA ARG A 2 -15.72 -29.29 4.18
C ARG A 2 -15.39 -28.78 2.80
N GLY A 3 -14.11 -28.47 2.58
CA GLY A 3 -13.54 -28.21 1.27
C GLY A 3 -12.55 -29.30 0.88
N TYR A 4 -12.21 -29.37 -0.40
CA TYR A 4 -11.32 -30.39 -0.94
C TYR A 4 -9.97 -29.76 -1.29
N VAL A 5 -8.91 -30.25 -0.66
CA VAL A 5 -7.54 -29.81 -0.86
C VAL A 5 -6.80 -30.89 -1.66
N HIS A 6 -6.16 -30.50 -2.76
CA HIS A 6 -5.34 -31.38 -3.59
C HIS A 6 -4.02 -31.71 -2.89
N SER A 7 -3.32 -30.66 -2.46
CA SER A 7 -2.00 -30.76 -1.81
C SER A 7 -1.73 -29.55 -0.93
N ILE A 8 -0.71 -29.67 -0.06
CA ILE A 8 -0.30 -28.61 0.86
C ILE A 8 1.20 -28.45 0.75
N GLU A 9 1.65 -27.21 0.54
CA GLU A 9 3.03 -26.80 0.65
C GLU A 9 3.23 -25.92 1.88
N THR A 10 4.15 -26.29 2.76
CA THR A 10 4.25 -25.67 4.09
C THR A 10 5.28 -24.54 4.18
N MET A 11 6.12 -24.38 3.14
CA MET A 11 7.21 -23.41 3.06
C MET A 11 7.29 -22.76 1.68
N GLY A 12 6.13 -22.41 1.08
CA GLY A 12 6.06 -21.72 -0.21
C GLY A 12 6.71 -20.33 -0.12
N LEU A 13 7.51 -19.99 -1.13
CA LEU A 13 8.23 -18.70 -1.22
C LEU A 13 7.81 -17.88 -2.44
N VAL A 14 6.95 -18.44 -3.30
CA VAL A 14 6.55 -17.81 -4.57
C VAL A 14 5.03 -17.57 -4.69
N ASP A 15 4.27 -17.99 -3.69
CA ASP A 15 2.81 -17.95 -3.69
C ASP A 15 2.26 -16.84 -2.79
N GLY A 16 2.89 -15.67 -2.86
CA GLY A 16 2.57 -14.46 -2.11
C GLY A 16 3.75 -13.95 -1.30
N PRO A 17 3.58 -12.86 -0.53
CA PRO A 17 4.66 -12.26 0.25
C PRO A 17 5.11 -13.17 1.41
N GLY A 18 6.42 -13.17 1.67
CA GLY A 18 7.04 -13.92 2.77
C GLY A 18 6.96 -15.43 2.61
N THR A 19 7.20 -16.17 3.69
CA THR A 19 7.05 -17.63 3.75
C THR A 19 5.60 -17.99 4.03
N ARG A 20 5.03 -18.95 3.28
CA ARG A 20 3.59 -19.24 3.36
C ARG A 20 3.30 -20.75 3.44
N THR A 21 2.21 -21.08 4.11
CA THR A 21 1.58 -22.37 3.90
C THR A 21 0.56 -22.22 2.78
N VAL A 22 0.74 -22.99 1.71
CA VAL A 22 -0.10 -22.94 0.51
C VAL A 22 -1.02 -24.15 0.49
N PHE A 23 -2.33 -23.91 0.42
CA PHE A 23 -3.35 -24.93 0.24
C PHE A 23 -3.82 -24.92 -1.22
N PHE A 24 -3.44 -25.94 -1.98
CA PHE A 24 -3.88 -26.10 -3.36
C PHE A 24 -5.26 -26.75 -3.37
N LEU A 25 -6.29 -25.97 -3.68
CA LEU A 25 -7.67 -26.45 -3.68
C LEU A 25 -7.98 -27.26 -4.95
N GLN A 26 -8.83 -28.26 -4.78
CA GLN A 26 -9.28 -29.13 -5.85
C GLN A 26 -10.41 -28.50 -6.66
N GLY A 27 -10.36 -28.61 -7.97
CA GLY A 27 -11.36 -28.12 -8.92
C GLY A 27 -10.98 -26.79 -9.56
N CYS A 28 -11.12 -26.74 -10.89
CA CYS A 28 -10.94 -25.51 -11.67
C CYS A 28 -11.97 -25.51 -12.80
N PRO A 29 -12.64 -24.39 -13.09
CA PRO A 29 -13.54 -24.28 -14.24
C PRO A 29 -12.77 -24.15 -15.56
N LEU A 30 -11.55 -23.64 -15.52
CA LEU A 30 -10.69 -23.42 -16.69
C LEU A 30 -9.96 -24.71 -17.11
N ARG A 31 -9.55 -24.77 -18.38
CA ARG A 31 -8.74 -25.82 -18.99
C ARG A 31 -7.57 -25.21 -19.76
N CYS A 32 -6.81 -24.35 -19.05
CA CYS A 32 -5.72 -23.61 -19.65
C CYS A 32 -4.76 -24.54 -20.40
N ALA A 33 -4.42 -24.18 -21.62
CA ALA A 33 -3.58 -24.96 -22.51
C ALA A 33 -2.17 -25.23 -21.94
N TYR A 34 -1.69 -24.35 -21.09
CA TYR A 34 -0.39 -24.40 -20.42
C TYR A 34 -0.48 -24.80 -18.93
N CYS A 35 -1.60 -25.38 -18.48
CA CYS A 35 -1.77 -25.68 -17.07
C CYS A 35 -0.71 -26.66 -16.54
N HIS A 36 -0.03 -26.31 -15.44
CA HIS A 36 0.96 -27.17 -14.81
C HIS A 36 0.35 -28.14 -13.78
N ASN A 37 -0.91 -27.92 -13.41
CA ASN A 37 -1.62 -28.74 -12.43
C ASN A 37 -2.94 -29.29 -13.00
N PRO A 38 -2.91 -30.07 -14.11
CA PRO A 38 -4.12 -30.63 -14.71
C PRO A 38 -4.85 -31.60 -13.79
N ASP A 39 -4.15 -32.17 -12.81
CA ASP A 39 -4.65 -33.02 -11.73
C ASP A 39 -5.63 -32.27 -10.79
N THR A 40 -5.47 -30.96 -10.62
CA THR A 40 -6.38 -30.13 -9.80
C THR A 40 -7.65 -29.72 -10.54
N GLN A 41 -7.76 -29.92 -11.85
CA GLN A 41 -8.89 -29.43 -12.65
C GLN A 41 -10.21 -30.14 -12.38
N ARG A 42 -10.17 -31.43 -12.03
CA ARG A 42 -11.38 -32.22 -11.77
C ARG A 42 -12.05 -31.73 -10.47
N ARG A 43 -13.39 -31.61 -10.45
CA ARG A 43 -14.15 -31.27 -9.25
C ARG A 43 -14.14 -32.36 -8.17
N ARG A 44 -13.92 -33.62 -8.59
CA ARG A 44 -13.81 -34.78 -7.68
C ARG A 44 -12.35 -35.14 -7.50
N GLY A 45 -11.96 -35.41 -6.28
CA GLY A 45 -10.59 -35.68 -5.86
C GLY A 45 -10.18 -34.75 -4.71
N GLY A 46 -8.93 -34.87 -4.26
CA GLY A 46 -8.43 -34.16 -3.10
C GLY A 46 -8.93 -34.73 -1.77
N GLU A 47 -8.28 -34.33 -0.70
CA GLU A 47 -8.62 -34.71 0.66
C GLU A 47 -9.59 -33.71 1.28
N PRO A 48 -10.62 -34.17 2.03
CA PRO A 48 -11.57 -33.25 2.68
C PRO A 48 -10.99 -32.63 3.94
N TYR A 49 -11.01 -31.29 4.04
CA TYR A 49 -10.59 -30.50 5.19
C TYR A 49 -11.73 -29.63 5.73
N THR A 50 -11.76 -29.40 7.05
CA THR A 50 -12.57 -28.36 7.66
C THR A 50 -11.75 -27.08 7.84
N PRO A 51 -12.38 -25.90 8.02
CA PRO A 51 -11.64 -24.66 8.31
C PRO A 51 -10.76 -24.75 9.56
N GLU A 52 -11.18 -25.50 10.58
CA GLU A 52 -10.41 -25.73 11.81
C GLU A 52 -9.16 -26.58 11.56
N GLN A 53 -9.24 -27.54 10.64
CA GLN A 53 -8.07 -28.33 10.24
C GLN A 53 -7.07 -27.49 9.44
N ILE A 54 -7.54 -26.60 8.57
CA ILE A 54 -6.70 -25.60 7.87
C ILE A 54 -5.97 -24.72 8.89
N LEU A 55 -6.70 -24.14 9.86
CA LEU A 55 -6.11 -23.36 10.94
C LEU A 55 -5.10 -24.18 11.76
N GLY A 56 -5.42 -25.44 12.08
CA GLY A 56 -4.52 -26.33 12.83
C GLY A 56 -3.20 -26.59 12.09
N ILE A 57 -3.21 -26.64 10.75
CA ILE A 57 -1.99 -26.73 9.93
C ILE A 57 -1.26 -25.39 9.96
N ALA A 58 -1.93 -24.27 9.71
CA ALA A 58 -1.33 -22.95 9.72
C ALA A 58 -0.63 -22.65 11.07
N ASN A 59 -1.25 -23.01 12.18
CA ASN A 59 -0.68 -22.85 13.54
C ASN A 59 0.66 -23.56 13.73
N ARG A 60 0.85 -24.75 13.13
CA ARG A 60 2.10 -25.51 13.20
C ARG A 60 3.28 -24.79 12.57
N TYR A 61 3.02 -23.97 11.56
CA TYR A 61 4.05 -23.26 10.79
C TYR A 61 4.11 -21.74 11.07
N ARG A 62 3.30 -21.26 12.02
CA ARG A 62 3.16 -19.83 12.35
C ARG A 62 4.50 -19.14 12.60
N SER A 63 5.45 -19.81 13.27
CA SER A 63 6.78 -19.25 13.58
C SER A 63 7.65 -19.00 12.35
N TYR A 64 7.34 -19.60 11.21
CA TYR A 64 8.09 -19.45 9.97
C TYR A 64 7.58 -18.34 9.06
N TYR A 65 6.37 -17.81 9.30
CA TYR A 65 5.76 -16.82 8.42
C TYR A 65 6.40 -15.43 8.51
N GLY A 66 7.06 -15.12 9.62
CA GLY A 66 7.61 -13.78 9.85
C GLY A 66 6.49 -12.73 9.88
N GLN A 67 6.77 -11.55 9.31
CA GLN A 67 5.80 -10.44 9.31
C GLN A 67 4.91 -10.40 8.06
N GLU A 68 5.45 -10.82 6.91
CA GLU A 68 4.75 -10.76 5.63
C GLU A 68 4.10 -12.08 5.22
N GLY A 69 4.62 -13.18 5.75
CA GLY A 69 4.14 -14.52 5.43
C GLY A 69 2.80 -14.85 6.07
N GLY A 70 2.24 -15.99 5.68
CA GLY A 70 0.94 -16.41 6.18
C GLY A 70 0.37 -17.61 5.44
N VAL A 71 -0.88 -17.52 5.06
CA VAL A 71 -1.61 -18.61 4.40
C VAL A 71 -2.05 -18.19 3.00
N THR A 72 -1.80 -19.06 2.02
CA THR A 72 -2.26 -18.89 0.64
C THR A 72 -3.23 -20.01 0.27
N PHE A 73 -4.31 -19.64 -0.40
CA PHE A 73 -5.18 -20.57 -1.12
C PHE A 73 -4.93 -20.42 -2.62
N SER A 74 -4.54 -21.51 -3.25
CA SER A 74 -4.19 -21.62 -4.67
C SER A 74 -4.71 -22.97 -5.23
N GLY A 75 -4.12 -23.52 -6.28
CA GLY A 75 -4.35 -24.87 -6.79
C GLY A 75 -5.09 -24.92 -8.10
N GLY A 76 -6.35 -25.36 -8.10
CA GLY A 76 -7.25 -25.24 -9.24
C GLY A 76 -7.76 -23.80 -9.34
N GLU A 77 -8.97 -23.54 -8.83
CA GLU A 77 -9.51 -22.19 -8.66
C GLU A 77 -10.14 -22.10 -7.27
N PRO A 78 -9.52 -21.37 -6.32
CA PRO A 78 -10.01 -21.27 -4.95
C PRO A 78 -11.43 -20.72 -4.84
N LEU A 79 -11.78 -19.74 -5.68
CA LEU A 79 -13.11 -19.13 -5.69
C LEU A 79 -14.22 -20.10 -6.09
N LEU A 80 -13.88 -21.27 -6.70
CA LEU A 80 -14.84 -22.33 -6.98
C LEU A 80 -15.41 -22.95 -5.70
N GLN A 81 -14.62 -22.99 -4.62
CA GLN A 81 -15.03 -23.44 -3.29
C GLN A 81 -15.35 -22.27 -2.35
N GLY A 82 -16.09 -21.26 -2.84
CA GLY A 82 -16.27 -19.96 -2.21
C GLY A 82 -16.76 -20.02 -0.76
N GLU A 83 -17.74 -20.87 -0.43
CA GLU A 83 -18.25 -21.02 0.94
C GLU A 83 -17.17 -21.54 1.91
N PHE A 84 -16.40 -22.54 1.48
CA PHE A 84 -15.29 -23.08 2.26
C PHE A 84 -14.15 -22.07 2.40
N LEU A 85 -13.79 -21.39 1.32
CA LEU A 85 -12.75 -20.37 1.30
C LEU A 85 -13.10 -19.23 2.26
N ALA A 86 -14.34 -18.71 2.20
CA ALA A 86 -14.82 -17.66 3.10
C ALA A 86 -14.68 -18.06 4.57
N ALA A 87 -15.11 -19.28 4.92
CA ALA A 87 -15.00 -19.79 6.29
C ALA A 87 -13.54 -19.95 6.75
N CYS A 88 -12.64 -20.40 5.87
CA CYS A 88 -11.21 -20.48 6.17
C CYS A 88 -10.60 -19.09 6.38
N LEU A 89 -10.88 -18.13 5.51
CA LEU A 89 -10.37 -16.77 5.62
C LEU A 89 -10.88 -16.08 6.90
N GLN A 90 -12.16 -16.26 7.25
CA GLN A 90 -12.73 -15.71 8.49
C GLN A 90 -12.01 -16.21 9.74
N ILE A 91 -11.75 -17.52 9.84
CA ILE A 91 -11.06 -18.07 11.00
C ILE A 91 -9.59 -17.64 11.05
N LEU A 92 -8.91 -17.61 9.89
CA LEU A 92 -7.52 -17.16 9.79
C LEU A 92 -7.36 -15.67 10.14
N LYS A 93 -8.25 -14.81 9.67
CA LYS A 93 -8.23 -13.37 10.00
C LYS A 93 -8.49 -13.11 11.47
N ARG A 94 -9.41 -13.84 12.10
CA ARG A 94 -9.63 -13.74 13.56
C ARG A 94 -8.39 -14.10 14.38
N GLU A 95 -7.60 -15.06 13.89
CA GLU A 95 -6.35 -15.48 14.53
C GLU A 95 -5.14 -14.61 14.11
N GLY A 96 -5.36 -13.54 13.31
CA GLY A 96 -4.33 -12.57 12.93
C GLY A 96 -3.35 -13.04 11.86
N TYR A 97 -3.76 -13.98 11.01
CA TYR A 97 -2.95 -14.41 9.86
C TYR A 97 -3.05 -13.42 8.69
N ASN A 98 -1.92 -13.23 8.00
CA ASN A 98 -1.93 -12.66 6.66
C ASN A 98 -2.47 -13.70 5.67
N THR A 99 -3.40 -13.28 4.82
CA THR A 99 -4.14 -14.14 3.90
C THR A 99 -3.86 -13.75 2.45
N CYS A 100 -3.63 -14.77 1.62
CA CYS A 100 -3.43 -14.61 0.19
C CYS A 100 -4.34 -15.56 -0.59
N VAL A 101 -4.86 -15.10 -1.71
CA VAL A 101 -5.63 -15.92 -2.65
C VAL A 101 -5.04 -15.78 -4.05
N ASP A 102 -4.63 -16.90 -4.63
CA ASP A 102 -4.12 -17.01 -5.99
C ASP A 102 -5.26 -17.51 -6.90
N THR A 103 -5.75 -16.67 -7.79
CA THR A 103 -6.98 -16.90 -8.54
C THR A 103 -6.92 -16.42 -9.98
N SER A 104 -7.69 -17.04 -10.83
CA SER A 104 -8.01 -16.56 -12.17
C SER A 104 -9.28 -15.68 -12.24
N GLY A 105 -9.91 -15.38 -11.10
CA GLY A 105 -11.14 -14.59 -11.02
C GLY A 105 -12.43 -15.36 -11.33
N PHE A 106 -12.33 -16.70 -11.49
CA PHE A 106 -13.46 -17.53 -11.90
C PHE A 106 -14.11 -18.26 -10.72
N GLY A 107 -14.98 -17.59 -10.01
CA GLY A 107 -15.73 -18.16 -8.91
C GLY A 107 -17.24 -17.89 -8.97
N ASN A 108 -17.93 -18.15 -7.87
CA ASN A 108 -19.32 -17.78 -7.73
C ASN A 108 -19.42 -16.36 -7.10
N PRO A 109 -19.92 -15.35 -7.85
CA PRO A 109 -19.96 -13.95 -7.40
C PRO A 109 -20.65 -13.73 -6.06
N ARG A 110 -21.60 -14.59 -5.69
CA ARG A 110 -22.35 -14.49 -4.42
C ARG A 110 -21.44 -14.51 -3.17
N PHE A 111 -20.22 -15.07 -3.28
CA PHE A 111 -19.27 -15.15 -2.17
C PHE A 111 -18.21 -14.03 -2.18
N TYR A 112 -18.14 -13.22 -3.23
CA TYR A 112 -17.07 -12.24 -3.36
C TYR A 112 -17.06 -11.21 -2.22
N ALA A 113 -18.24 -10.70 -1.84
CA ALA A 113 -18.38 -9.76 -0.73
C ALA A 113 -18.01 -10.37 0.65
N GLU A 114 -18.03 -11.70 0.79
CA GLU A 114 -17.60 -12.41 2.00
C GLU A 114 -16.10 -12.72 2.00
N ILE A 115 -15.50 -12.92 0.81
CA ILE A 115 -14.11 -13.35 0.63
C ILE A 115 -13.18 -12.13 0.54
N LEU A 116 -13.47 -11.21 -0.37
CA LEU A 116 -12.52 -10.17 -0.79
C LEU A 116 -12.10 -9.21 0.34
N PRO A 117 -12.98 -8.84 1.31
CA PRO A 117 -12.56 -8.03 2.46
C PRO A 117 -11.56 -8.71 3.41
N LEU A 118 -11.44 -10.04 3.30
CA LEU A 118 -10.59 -10.87 4.15
C LEU A 118 -9.24 -11.22 3.51
N VAL A 119 -8.97 -10.72 2.29
CA VAL A 119 -7.76 -11.03 1.52
C VAL A 119 -6.79 -9.86 1.60
N ASP A 120 -5.59 -10.10 2.14
CA ASP A 120 -4.53 -9.08 2.21
C ASP A 120 -3.76 -8.96 0.90
N THR A 121 -3.53 -10.10 0.22
CA THR A 121 -2.88 -10.14 -1.10
C THR A 121 -3.68 -11.00 -2.05
N LEU A 122 -4.01 -10.44 -3.21
CA LEU A 122 -4.62 -11.18 -4.31
C LEU A 122 -3.56 -11.42 -5.40
N ILE A 123 -3.21 -12.67 -5.65
CA ILE A 123 -2.43 -13.03 -6.83
C ILE A 123 -3.44 -13.26 -7.95
N LEU A 124 -3.40 -12.41 -8.96
CA LEU A 124 -4.37 -12.38 -10.03
C LEU A 124 -3.74 -12.82 -11.35
N ASP A 125 -4.18 -13.95 -11.84
CA ASP A 125 -3.72 -14.53 -13.09
C ASP A 125 -4.49 -13.94 -14.29
N VAL A 126 -3.84 -13.10 -15.09
CA VAL A 126 -4.39 -12.63 -16.37
C VAL A 126 -4.07 -13.65 -17.46
N LYS A 127 -5.09 -14.38 -17.90
CA LYS A 127 -4.89 -15.51 -18.83
C LYS A 127 -4.75 -15.09 -20.29
N ALA A 128 -5.50 -14.08 -20.71
CA ALA A 128 -5.48 -13.50 -22.05
C ALA A 128 -6.13 -12.10 -22.04
N PHE A 129 -6.11 -11.39 -23.18
CA PHE A 129 -6.42 -9.96 -23.26
C PHE A 129 -7.68 -9.64 -24.09
N ASP A 130 -8.30 -10.63 -24.69
CA ASP A 130 -9.54 -10.54 -25.44
C ASP A 130 -10.30 -11.87 -25.40
N ARG A 131 -11.59 -11.84 -25.81
CA ARG A 131 -12.48 -12.99 -25.76
C ARG A 131 -11.98 -14.19 -26.56
N ALA A 132 -11.40 -13.95 -27.74
CA ALA A 132 -10.95 -15.01 -28.62
C ALA A 132 -9.74 -15.73 -28.05
N SER A 133 -8.70 -14.99 -27.68
CA SER A 133 -7.49 -15.54 -27.06
C SER A 133 -7.77 -16.15 -25.68
N PHE A 134 -8.71 -15.57 -24.92
CA PHE A 134 -9.14 -16.14 -23.65
C PHE A 134 -9.80 -17.50 -23.85
N ALA A 135 -10.76 -17.61 -24.77
CA ALA A 135 -11.43 -18.88 -25.07
C ALA A 135 -10.45 -19.93 -25.62
N GLU A 136 -9.49 -19.54 -26.45
CA GLU A 136 -8.47 -20.42 -27.01
C GLU A 136 -7.51 -20.95 -25.94
N LEU A 137 -6.99 -20.08 -25.07
CA LEU A 137 -6.02 -20.45 -24.05
C LEU A 137 -6.65 -21.13 -22.83
N THR A 138 -7.90 -20.82 -22.46
CA THR A 138 -8.56 -21.34 -21.26
C THR A 138 -9.62 -22.38 -21.54
N MET A 139 -10.06 -22.52 -22.80
CA MET A 139 -11.16 -23.40 -23.26
C MET A 139 -12.52 -23.05 -22.65
N VAL A 140 -12.70 -21.80 -22.22
CA VAL A 140 -13.94 -21.29 -21.64
C VAL A 140 -14.28 -19.96 -22.28
N ASP A 141 -15.51 -19.81 -22.74
CA ASP A 141 -16.05 -18.52 -23.17
C ASP A 141 -16.57 -17.74 -21.94
N GLY A 142 -15.64 -17.15 -21.21
CA GLY A 142 -15.93 -16.50 -19.92
C GLY A 142 -15.21 -15.19 -19.72
N PHE A 143 -14.74 -14.56 -20.79
CA PHE A 143 -13.96 -13.32 -20.72
C PHE A 143 -14.71 -12.18 -20.03
N GLU A 144 -16.02 -12.05 -20.27
CA GLU A 144 -16.85 -11.03 -19.62
C GLU A 144 -16.96 -11.24 -18.10
N LEU A 145 -17.04 -12.50 -17.64
CA LEU A 145 -17.04 -12.80 -16.21
C LEU A 145 -15.71 -12.42 -15.54
N TYR A 146 -14.62 -12.56 -16.27
CA TYR A 146 -13.30 -12.11 -15.82
C TYR A 146 -13.22 -10.59 -15.70
N LEU A 147 -13.72 -9.84 -16.71
CA LEU A 147 -13.79 -8.39 -16.66
C LEU A 147 -14.68 -7.90 -15.51
N ASP A 148 -15.83 -8.54 -15.31
CA ASP A 148 -16.72 -8.26 -14.19
C ASP A 148 -16.01 -8.44 -12.85
N PHE A 149 -15.24 -9.48 -12.69
CA PHE A 149 -14.44 -9.70 -11.48
C PHE A 149 -13.47 -8.53 -11.24
N LEU A 150 -12.70 -8.12 -12.27
CA LEU A 150 -11.74 -7.02 -12.17
C LEU A 150 -12.39 -5.69 -11.80
N THR A 151 -13.50 -5.35 -12.47
CA THR A 151 -14.16 -4.05 -12.29
C THR A 151 -14.89 -3.93 -10.95
N ASN A 152 -15.30 -5.06 -10.38
CA ASN A 152 -16.08 -5.10 -9.15
C ASN A 152 -15.30 -5.50 -7.89
N LEU A 153 -13.96 -5.61 -7.97
CA LEU A 153 -13.13 -5.98 -6.81
C LEU A 153 -13.35 -5.03 -5.62
N GLU A 154 -13.26 -3.73 -5.83
CA GLU A 154 -13.43 -2.73 -4.77
C GLU A 154 -14.88 -2.66 -4.26
N GLN A 155 -15.87 -2.80 -5.14
CA GLN A 155 -17.30 -2.82 -4.76
C GLN A 155 -17.62 -4.02 -3.86
N ASN A 156 -16.89 -5.12 -4.00
CA ASN A 156 -16.97 -6.29 -3.13
C ASN A 156 -16.07 -6.18 -1.89
N GLY A 157 -15.54 -4.98 -1.59
CA GLY A 157 -14.84 -4.67 -0.34
C GLY A 157 -13.35 -5.05 -0.32
N PHE A 158 -12.74 -5.37 -1.46
CA PHE A 158 -11.31 -5.64 -1.51
C PHE A 158 -10.48 -4.38 -1.19
N GLN A 159 -9.58 -4.48 -0.22
CA GLN A 159 -8.70 -3.39 0.22
C GLN A 159 -7.21 -3.78 0.18
N GLY A 160 -6.89 -5.02 -0.18
CA GLY A 160 -5.55 -5.56 -0.21
C GLY A 160 -4.69 -5.10 -1.39
N GLN A 161 -3.51 -5.71 -1.51
CA GLN A 161 -2.59 -5.53 -2.63
C GLN A 161 -2.85 -6.60 -3.71
N ILE A 162 -2.50 -6.27 -4.96
CA ILE A 162 -2.65 -7.19 -6.09
C ILE A 162 -1.27 -7.48 -6.69
N TRP A 163 -0.94 -8.77 -6.79
CA TRP A 163 0.15 -9.27 -7.61
C TRP A 163 -0.45 -9.80 -8.91
N VAL A 164 -0.21 -9.10 -10.01
CA VAL A 164 -0.66 -9.54 -11.32
C VAL A 164 0.34 -10.55 -11.87
N ARG A 165 -0.15 -11.70 -12.29
CA ARG A 165 0.63 -12.74 -12.99
C ARG A 165 0.11 -12.97 -14.39
N HIS A 166 1.02 -13.23 -15.31
CA HIS A 166 0.68 -13.63 -16.66
C HIS A 166 1.68 -14.67 -17.17
N VAL A 167 1.18 -15.81 -17.65
CA VAL A 167 2.00 -16.82 -18.33
C VAL A 167 2.17 -16.42 -19.79
N MET A 168 3.39 -16.06 -20.16
CA MET A 168 3.73 -15.66 -21.52
C MET A 168 3.96 -16.89 -22.41
N VAL A 169 3.06 -17.10 -23.36
CA VAL A 169 3.09 -18.25 -24.27
C VAL A 169 3.57 -17.79 -25.65
N PRO A 170 4.67 -18.39 -26.20
CA PRO A 170 5.19 -18.05 -27.52
C PRO A 170 4.14 -18.18 -28.63
N GLY A 171 4.05 -17.15 -29.46
CA GLY A 171 3.09 -17.07 -30.56
C GLY A 171 1.66 -16.67 -30.16
N PHE A 172 1.38 -16.53 -28.85
CA PHE A 172 0.07 -16.12 -28.33
C PHE A 172 0.15 -14.79 -27.57
N THR A 173 1.09 -14.64 -26.62
CA THR A 173 1.11 -13.50 -25.71
C THR A 173 2.51 -12.89 -25.52
N ASP A 174 3.44 -13.15 -26.43
CA ASP A 174 4.87 -12.84 -26.35
C ASP A 174 5.31 -11.59 -27.12
N SER A 175 4.40 -10.60 -27.27
CA SER A 175 4.67 -9.35 -27.95
C SER A 175 4.54 -8.12 -27.05
N GLU A 176 5.12 -6.99 -27.45
CA GLU A 176 4.91 -5.70 -26.77
C GLU A 176 3.44 -5.27 -26.80
N GLU A 177 2.74 -5.57 -27.90
CA GLU A 177 1.31 -5.29 -28.02
C GLU A 177 0.51 -6.11 -27.00
N SER A 178 0.88 -7.39 -26.81
CA SER A 178 0.29 -8.22 -25.75
C SER A 178 0.51 -7.61 -24.36
N MET A 179 1.67 -7.05 -24.09
CA MET A 179 1.95 -6.37 -22.83
C MET A 179 1.14 -5.07 -22.67
N ARG A 180 0.93 -4.29 -23.73
CA ARG A 180 0.02 -3.13 -23.66
C ARG A 180 -1.41 -3.55 -23.34
N ARG A 181 -1.91 -4.60 -24.00
CA ARG A 181 -3.24 -5.15 -23.73
C ARG A 181 -3.37 -5.70 -22.29
N LEU A 182 -2.32 -6.36 -21.79
CA LEU A 182 -2.26 -6.77 -20.38
C LEU A 182 -2.44 -5.58 -19.45
N ILE A 183 -1.71 -4.50 -19.69
CA ILE A 183 -1.80 -3.31 -18.85
C ILE A 183 -3.17 -2.64 -18.97
N GLU A 184 -3.75 -2.58 -20.18
CA GLU A 184 -5.07 -1.98 -20.35
C GLU A 184 -6.18 -2.79 -19.66
N ILE A 185 -6.15 -4.12 -19.74
CA ILE A 185 -7.19 -4.95 -19.11
C ILE A 185 -7.19 -4.83 -17.58
N ILE A 186 -6.03 -4.64 -16.96
CA ILE A 186 -5.91 -4.43 -15.52
C ILE A 186 -6.09 -2.97 -15.07
N ARG A 187 -6.45 -2.07 -15.98
CA ARG A 187 -6.63 -0.64 -15.69
C ARG A 187 -7.55 -0.35 -14.50
N PRO A 188 -8.68 -1.06 -14.32
CA PRO A 188 -9.55 -0.84 -13.17
C PRO A 188 -8.87 -1.05 -11.81
N ILE A 189 -7.79 -1.86 -11.78
CA ILE A 189 -7.09 -2.25 -10.54
C ILE A 189 -5.70 -1.63 -10.40
N TRP A 190 -5.25 -0.79 -11.34
CA TRP A 190 -3.90 -0.19 -11.32
C TRP A 190 -3.48 0.37 -9.97
N PRO A 191 -4.32 1.13 -9.24
CA PRO A 191 -3.91 1.72 -7.96
C PRO A 191 -3.53 0.70 -6.88
N ARG A 192 -3.98 -0.56 -7.03
CA ARG A 192 -3.72 -1.65 -6.08
C ARG A 192 -2.67 -2.64 -6.54
N VAL A 193 -2.16 -2.49 -7.77
CA VAL A 193 -1.11 -3.36 -8.30
C VAL A 193 0.22 -3.01 -7.62
N ASP A 194 0.68 -3.93 -6.78
CA ASP A 194 1.97 -3.86 -6.11
C ASP A 194 3.07 -4.52 -6.95
N ARG A 195 2.72 -5.59 -7.65
CA ARG A 195 3.66 -6.39 -8.43
C ARG A 195 3.05 -6.89 -9.73
N LEU A 196 3.83 -6.82 -10.81
CA LEU A 196 3.51 -7.43 -12.10
C LEU A 196 4.62 -8.42 -12.46
N GLU A 197 4.27 -9.69 -12.61
CA GLU A 197 5.16 -10.79 -12.94
C GLU A 197 4.78 -11.44 -14.26
N ILE A 198 5.75 -11.60 -15.14
CA ILE A 198 5.61 -12.37 -16.36
C ILE A 198 6.30 -13.73 -16.16
N LEU A 199 5.51 -14.79 -16.17
CA LEU A 199 6.00 -16.15 -16.04
C LEU A 199 6.27 -16.74 -17.44
N PRO A 200 7.54 -17.05 -17.77
CA PRO A 200 7.82 -17.67 -19.06
C PRO A 200 7.21 -19.08 -19.14
N TYR A 201 6.44 -19.34 -20.20
CA TYR A 201 5.89 -20.65 -20.48
C TYR A 201 7.00 -21.71 -20.53
N HIS A 202 6.77 -22.85 -19.89
CA HIS A 202 7.67 -24.01 -19.90
C HIS A 202 6.88 -25.33 -19.90
N THR A 203 7.56 -26.41 -20.25
CA THR A 203 6.95 -27.72 -20.49
C THR A 203 7.00 -28.69 -19.29
N SER A 204 7.35 -28.22 -18.09
CA SER A 204 7.51 -29.10 -16.91
C SER A 204 6.22 -29.82 -16.48
N GLY A 205 5.05 -29.30 -16.87
CA GLY A 205 3.76 -29.93 -16.58
C GLY A 205 3.35 -31.06 -17.54
N VAL A 206 4.03 -31.25 -18.67
CA VAL A 206 3.62 -32.17 -19.75
C VAL A 206 3.51 -33.63 -19.27
N GLN A 207 4.45 -34.07 -18.43
CA GLN A 207 4.43 -35.43 -17.88
C GLN A 207 3.14 -35.76 -17.11
N LYS A 208 2.53 -34.75 -16.44
CA LYS A 208 1.26 -34.97 -15.76
C LYS A 208 0.11 -35.24 -16.72
N TYR A 209 0.12 -34.65 -17.92
CA TYR A 209 -0.89 -34.91 -18.94
C TYR A 209 -0.77 -36.35 -19.45
N GLU A 210 0.44 -36.83 -19.68
CA GLU A 210 0.68 -38.24 -20.08
C GLU A 210 0.18 -39.20 -19.00
N GLN A 211 0.50 -38.95 -17.73
CA GLN A 211 0.05 -39.77 -16.60
C GLN A 211 -1.48 -39.77 -16.44
N LEU A 212 -2.15 -38.68 -16.79
CA LEU A 212 -3.60 -38.54 -16.71
C LEU A 212 -4.32 -39.02 -17.97
N GLY A 213 -3.59 -39.40 -19.03
CA GLY A 213 -4.14 -39.77 -20.35
C GLY A 213 -4.84 -38.58 -21.03
N LEU A 214 -4.36 -37.35 -20.80
CA LEU A 214 -4.93 -36.14 -21.36
C LEU A 214 -4.04 -35.61 -22.50
N PRO A 215 -4.61 -35.07 -23.60
CA PRO A 215 -3.83 -34.44 -24.64
C PRO A 215 -3.24 -33.14 -24.16
N TYR A 216 -1.95 -32.93 -24.42
CA TYR A 216 -1.31 -31.61 -24.18
C TYR A 216 -1.51 -30.71 -25.40
N ARG A 217 -2.13 -29.54 -25.21
CA ARG A 217 -2.60 -28.69 -26.32
C ARG A 217 -1.53 -27.84 -26.96
N LEU A 218 -0.45 -27.53 -26.23
CA LEU A 218 0.69 -26.78 -26.74
C LEU A 218 1.82 -27.71 -27.19
N GLU A 219 1.46 -28.88 -27.72
CA GLU A 219 2.43 -29.79 -28.30
C GLU A 219 3.19 -29.08 -29.44
N GLY A 220 4.53 -29.18 -29.42
CA GLY A 220 5.40 -28.49 -30.40
C GLY A 220 5.70 -27.02 -30.11
N VAL A 221 5.00 -26.36 -29.16
CA VAL A 221 5.34 -25.01 -28.72
C VAL A 221 6.58 -25.06 -27.83
N LYS A 222 7.64 -24.37 -28.24
CA LYS A 222 8.89 -24.31 -27.47
C LYS A 222 8.71 -23.49 -26.19
N PRO A 223 9.45 -23.82 -25.12
CA PRO A 223 9.49 -22.94 -23.94
C PRO A 223 9.84 -21.52 -24.30
N MET A 224 9.25 -20.57 -23.56
CA MET A 224 9.53 -19.13 -23.73
C MET A 224 10.98 -18.82 -23.38
N ASP A 225 11.64 -18.02 -24.19
CA ASP A 225 12.97 -17.48 -23.86
C ASP A 225 12.89 -16.59 -22.62
N LYS A 226 13.68 -16.92 -21.61
CA LYS A 226 13.66 -16.22 -20.32
C LYS A 226 14.17 -14.78 -20.41
N GLY A 227 15.15 -14.52 -21.29
CA GLY A 227 15.67 -13.17 -21.54
C GLY A 227 14.59 -12.30 -22.16
N ARG A 228 13.94 -12.81 -23.21
CA ARG A 228 12.84 -12.08 -23.88
C ARG A 228 11.64 -11.87 -22.96
N ALA A 229 11.27 -12.86 -22.15
CA ALA A 229 10.21 -12.70 -21.15
C ALA A 229 10.53 -11.59 -20.16
N LYS A 230 11.79 -11.53 -19.70
CA LYS A 230 12.24 -10.46 -18.77
C LYS A 230 12.26 -9.07 -19.41
N GLU A 231 12.67 -8.95 -20.67
CA GLU A 231 12.59 -7.69 -21.42
C GLU A 231 11.13 -7.19 -21.50
N LEU A 232 10.20 -8.07 -21.86
CA LEU A 232 8.79 -7.74 -21.96
C LEU A 232 8.15 -7.45 -20.60
N GLU A 233 8.59 -8.08 -19.51
CA GLU A 233 8.19 -7.73 -18.16
C GLU A 233 8.63 -6.31 -17.79
N VAL A 234 9.88 -5.96 -18.08
CA VAL A 234 10.39 -4.59 -17.86
C VAL A 234 9.59 -3.57 -18.67
N TYR A 235 9.29 -3.91 -19.94
CA TYR A 235 8.45 -3.07 -20.79
C TYR A 235 7.04 -2.90 -20.21
N ALA A 236 6.38 -3.98 -19.78
CA ALA A 236 5.05 -3.95 -19.18
C ALA A 236 5.02 -3.08 -17.90
N ASN A 237 6.00 -3.25 -17.02
CA ASN A 237 6.12 -2.44 -15.80
C ASN A 237 6.33 -0.95 -16.11
N LYS A 238 7.07 -0.63 -17.18
CA LYS A 238 7.23 0.76 -17.65
C LYS A 238 5.90 1.33 -18.12
N VAL A 239 5.15 0.61 -18.96
CA VAL A 239 3.82 1.03 -19.45
C VAL A 239 2.84 1.23 -18.30
N LEU A 240 2.83 0.32 -17.32
CA LEU A 240 2.02 0.45 -16.11
C LEU A 240 2.36 1.72 -15.31
N ALA A 241 3.64 1.98 -15.11
CA ALA A 241 4.10 3.18 -14.38
C ALA A 241 3.71 4.48 -15.12
N GLU A 242 3.83 4.51 -16.46
CA GLU A 242 3.39 5.64 -17.28
C GLU A 242 1.87 5.83 -17.21
N GLY A 243 1.09 4.74 -17.29
CA GLY A 243 -0.37 4.75 -17.14
C GLY A 243 -0.82 5.26 -15.79
N LEU A 244 -0.20 4.80 -14.70
CA LEU A 244 -0.46 5.30 -13.34
C LEU A 244 -0.16 6.79 -13.18
N ARG A 245 0.90 7.29 -13.81
CA ARG A 245 1.21 8.73 -13.82
C ARG A 245 0.13 9.53 -14.56
N ALA A 246 -0.28 9.08 -15.76
CA ALA A 246 -1.34 9.72 -16.53
C ALA A 246 -2.68 9.74 -15.78
N GLN A 247 -3.06 8.62 -15.16
CA GLN A 247 -4.30 8.53 -14.36
C GLN A 247 -4.29 9.50 -13.17
N ARG A 248 -3.14 9.65 -12.50
CA ARG A 248 -2.98 10.63 -11.41
C ARG A 248 -3.08 12.07 -11.89
N GLN A 249 -2.50 12.38 -13.06
CA GLN A 249 -2.62 13.70 -13.68
C GLN A 249 -4.08 14.01 -14.03
N GLU A 250 -4.80 13.07 -14.64
CA GLU A 250 -6.24 13.22 -14.92
C GLU A 250 -7.06 13.42 -13.64
N GLN A 251 -6.76 12.68 -12.56
CA GLN A 251 -7.43 12.87 -11.27
C GLN A 251 -7.12 14.24 -10.67
N THR A 252 -5.87 14.70 -10.79
CA THR A 252 -5.46 16.03 -10.34
C THR A 252 -6.18 17.12 -11.14
N VAL A 253 -6.27 16.99 -12.46
CA VAL A 253 -7.02 17.92 -13.32
C VAL A 253 -8.52 17.90 -12.98
N LYS A 254 -9.13 16.72 -12.83
CA LYS A 254 -10.54 16.60 -12.42
C LYS A 254 -10.82 17.18 -11.02
N LEU A 255 -9.91 16.98 -10.07
CA LEU A 255 -10.00 17.61 -8.75
C LEU A 255 -9.85 19.13 -8.84
N GLN A 256 -8.98 19.62 -9.74
CA GLN A 256 -8.83 21.05 -10.02
C GLN A 256 -10.08 21.63 -10.68
N GLU A 257 -10.67 20.94 -11.66
CA GLU A 257 -11.92 21.32 -12.31
C GLU A 257 -13.12 21.27 -11.34
N GLN A 258 -13.24 20.23 -10.52
CA GLN A 258 -14.28 20.13 -9.50
C GLN A 258 -14.09 21.15 -8.38
N SER A 259 -12.86 21.49 -8.05
CA SER A 259 -12.53 22.54 -7.10
C SER A 259 -12.82 23.93 -7.69
N ALA A 260 -12.51 24.16 -8.98
CA ALA A 260 -12.88 25.36 -9.70
C ALA A 260 -14.40 25.52 -9.83
N GLN A 261 -15.11 24.40 -10.04
CA GLN A 261 -16.57 24.38 -10.10
C GLN A 261 -17.23 24.62 -8.72
N ARG A 262 -16.68 23.97 -7.65
CA ARG A 262 -17.07 24.26 -6.26
C ARG A 262 -16.66 25.65 -5.81
N GLN A 263 -15.55 26.20 -6.30
CA GLN A 263 -15.15 27.59 -6.09
C GLN A 263 -16.07 28.57 -6.83
N ALA A 264 -16.57 28.23 -8.01
CA ALA A 264 -17.58 29.00 -8.73
C ALA A 264 -18.94 28.97 -8.01
N GLU A 265 -19.30 27.83 -7.39
CA GLU A 265 -20.52 27.69 -6.57
C GLU A 265 -20.36 28.24 -5.13
N ALA A 266 -19.16 28.13 -4.53
CA ALA A 266 -18.79 28.73 -3.25
C ALA A 266 -18.30 30.19 -3.37
N ALA A 267 -18.33 30.77 -4.55
CA ALA A 267 -18.06 32.20 -4.81
C ALA A 267 -19.13 33.15 -4.24
N SER A 268 -19.81 32.75 -3.16
CA SER A 268 -20.32 33.70 -2.17
C SER A 268 -19.11 34.31 -1.43
N ASP A 269 -19.11 35.62 -1.25
CA ASP A 269 -18.07 36.42 -0.59
C ASP A 269 -17.56 35.86 0.76
N LEU A 270 -18.29 34.94 1.39
CA LEU A 270 -17.94 34.31 2.66
C LEU A 270 -16.80 33.27 2.54
N GLY A 271 -16.75 32.50 1.44
CA GLY A 271 -15.73 31.46 1.27
C GLY A 271 -14.34 32.04 0.96
N LYS A 272 -14.30 33.08 0.14
CA LYS A 272 -13.04 33.81 -0.19
C LYS A 272 -12.48 34.53 1.02
N SER A 273 -13.33 35.13 1.85
CA SER A 273 -12.93 35.80 3.09
C SER A 273 -12.33 34.82 4.11
N ALA A 274 -12.87 33.60 4.21
CA ALA A 274 -12.34 32.57 5.09
C ALA A 274 -10.97 32.06 4.61
N LEU A 275 -10.80 31.77 3.31
CA LEU A 275 -9.53 31.33 2.75
C LEU A 275 -8.47 32.43 2.84
N LEU A 276 -8.83 33.68 2.60
CA LEU A 276 -7.95 34.84 2.76
C LEU A 276 -7.46 34.95 4.21
N SER A 277 -8.36 34.75 5.19
CA SER A 277 -8.00 34.75 6.62
C SER A 277 -7.03 33.63 6.95
N VAL A 278 -7.22 32.44 6.34
CA VAL A 278 -6.30 31.27 6.46
C VAL A 278 -4.92 31.62 5.90
N LEU A 279 -4.84 32.15 4.68
CA LEU A 279 -3.58 32.47 4.03
C LEU A 279 -2.81 33.59 4.79
N ARG A 280 -3.50 34.62 5.28
CA ARG A 280 -2.89 35.69 6.08
C ARG A 280 -2.39 35.20 7.45
N GLY A 281 -2.95 34.12 8.00
CA GLY A 281 -2.45 33.50 9.22
C GLY A 281 -1.15 32.68 9.01
N LEU A 282 -0.72 32.50 7.77
CA LEU A 282 0.42 31.66 7.42
C LEU A 282 1.66 32.51 7.10
N PRO A 283 2.80 32.29 7.78
CA PRO A 283 4.02 33.09 7.62
C PRO A 283 4.51 33.26 6.16
N LEU A 284 4.23 32.27 5.32
CA LEU A 284 4.61 32.26 3.90
C LEU A 284 3.97 33.40 3.08
N PHE A 285 2.81 33.89 3.50
CA PHE A 285 2.02 34.90 2.78
C PHE A 285 2.18 36.32 3.34
N ASN A 286 2.90 36.47 4.44
CA ASN A 286 3.00 37.77 5.12
C ASN A 286 3.70 38.89 4.31
N ASP A 287 4.59 38.49 3.39
CA ASP A 287 5.38 39.42 2.59
C ASP A 287 4.87 39.59 1.15
N LEU A 288 3.76 38.95 0.81
CA LEU A 288 3.13 39.15 -0.50
C LEU A 288 2.31 40.44 -0.51
N ALA A 289 2.39 41.18 -1.61
CA ALA A 289 1.52 42.34 -1.84
C ALA A 289 0.04 41.90 -1.87
N GLU A 290 -0.88 42.76 -1.48
CA GLU A 290 -2.32 42.46 -1.43
C GLU A 290 -2.86 41.95 -2.76
N GLU A 291 -2.37 42.52 -3.89
CA GLU A 291 -2.73 42.14 -5.24
C GLU A 291 -2.27 40.69 -5.55
N ASP A 292 -1.05 40.34 -5.12
CA ASP A 292 -0.48 38.99 -5.31
C ASP A 292 -1.22 37.95 -4.48
N VAL A 293 -1.62 38.29 -3.24
CA VAL A 293 -2.43 37.41 -2.38
C VAL A 293 -3.78 37.12 -3.03
N GLN A 294 -4.43 38.12 -3.64
CA GLN A 294 -5.70 37.93 -4.36
C GLN A 294 -5.56 37.06 -5.60
N ASP A 295 -4.43 37.15 -6.30
CA ASP A 295 -4.14 36.35 -7.48
C ASP A 295 -3.76 34.89 -7.09
N VAL A 296 -2.99 34.72 -6.03
CA VAL A 296 -2.69 33.39 -5.43
C VAL A 296 -3.97 32.69 -4.95
N LEU A 297 -4.90 33.43 -4.33
CA LEU A 297 -6.21 32.91 -3.89
C LEU A 297 -7.01 32.25 -5.01
N GLN A 298 -6.82 32.66 -6.27
CA GLN A 298 -7.50 32.09 -7.42
C GLN A 298 -6.82 30.79 -7.90
N GLN A 299 -5.58 30.50 -7.49
CA GLN A 299 -4.77 29.40 -7.97
C GLN A 299 -4.57 28.30 -6.92
N VAL A 300 -4.73 28.60 -5.62
CA VAL A 300 -4.58 27.62 -4.54
C VAL A 300 -5.88 26.88 -4.26
N ILE A 301 -5.74 25.65 -3.81
CA ILE A 301 -6.85 24.76 -3.49
C ILE A 301 -6.79 24.40 -2.01
N LEU A 302 -7.91 24.51 -1.31
CA LEU A 302 -8.06 23.93 0.02
C LEU A 302 -8.61 22.52 -0.14
N ALA A 303 -7.79 21.50 0.15
CA ALA A 303 -8.14 20.11 0.05
C ALA A 303 -8.42 19.50 1.44
N ASP A 304 -9.50 18.74 1.56
CA ASP A 304 -9.76 17.87 2.70
C ASP A 304 -9.21 16.47 2.38
N ILE A 305 -8.24 16.02 3.18
CA ILE A 305 -7.55 14.72 3.01
C ILE A 305 -7.84 13.87 4.24
N LYS A 306 -8.37 12.68 4.04
CA LYS A 306 -8.71 11.77 5.12
C LYS A 306 -7.50 11.06 5.71
N ALA A 307 -7.58 10.71 6.99
CA ALA A 307 -6.56 9.89 7.64
C ALA A 307 -6.30 8.60 6.83
N GLY A 308 -5.02 8.33 6.55
CA GLY A 308 -4.59 7.20 5.74
C GLY A 308 -4.46 7.49 4.24
N GLU A 309 -4.99 8.61 3.72
CA GLU A 309 -4.84 8.96 2.30
C GLU A 309 -3.43 9.46 1.99
N TYR A 310 -2.95 9.11 0.80
CA TYR A 310 -1.64 9.51 0.30
C TYR A 310 -1.72 10.88 -0.39
N ILE A 311 -0.74 11.74 -0.09
CA ILE A 311 -0.61 13.07 -0.69
C ILE A 311 0.33 13.01 -1.90
N PHE A 312 1.42 12.25 -1.77
CA PHE A 312 2.36 11.91 -2.85
C PHE A 312 3.09 10.61 -2.51
N LYS A 313 3.68 9.98 -3.52
CA LYS A 313 4.45 8.74 -3.39
C LYS A 313 5.88 8.93 -3.91
N THR A 314 6.74 7.97 -3.57
CA THR A 314 8.11 7.91 -4.10
C THR A 314 8.10 7.88 -5.63
N GLY A 315 8.87 8.75 -6.25
CA GLY A 315 8.97 8.90 -7.71
C GLY A 315 7.96 9.86 -8.33
N ASP A 316 6.97 10.36 -7.60
CA ASP A 316 6.04 11.36 -8.11
C ASP A 316 6.81 12.67 -8.44
N PRO A 317 6.49 13.34 -9.57
CA PRO A 317 7.09 14.63 -9.90
C PRO A 317 6.65 15.73 -8.93
N PRO A 318 7.47 16.76 -8.69
CA PRO A 318 7.10 17.87 -7.82
C PRO A 318 6.18 18.85 -8.58
N GLU A 319 4.88 18.65 -8.47
CA GLU A 319 3.87 19.49 -9.13
C GLU A 319 3.23 20.51 -8.19
N ASN A 320 3.29 20.25 -6.87
CA ASN A 320 2.65 21.09 -5.88
C ASN A 320 3.51 21.25 -4.62
N MET A 321 3.33 22.36 -3.93
CA MET A 321 3.68 22.53 -2.53
C MET A 321 2.41 22.36 -1.69
N TYR A 322 2.51 21.63 -0.61
CA TYR A 322 1.41 21.33 0.29
C TYR A 322 1.66 21.99 1.64
N LEU A 323 0.75 22.85 2.07
CA LEU A 323 0.80 23.54 3.35
C LEU A 323 -0.28 22.97 4.26
N ILE A 324 0.10 22.45 5.40
CA ILE A 324 -0.82 21.82 6.35
C ILE A 324 -1.50 22.95 7.15
N TYR A 325 -2.77 23.21 6.85
CA TYR A 325 -3.56 24.18 7.59
C TYR A 325 -4.07 23.59 8.91
N GLN A 326 -4.51 22.32 8.85
CA GLN A 326 -4.99 21.58 10.02
C GLN A 326 -4.68 20.10 9.86
N GLY A 327 -4.25 19.43 10.92
CA GLY A 327 -3.99 17.99 10.95
C GLY A 327 -2.52 17.63 10.93
N GLN A 328 -2.22 16.37 10.72
CA GLN A 328 -0.86 15.83 10.73
C GLN A 328 -0.61 14.91 9.55
N MET A 329 0.58 15.01 8.96
CA MET A 329 1.05 14.20 7.84
C MET A 329 2.40 13.60 8.16
N LYS A 330 2.59 12.31 7.86
CA LYS A 330 3.90 11.65 7.94
C LYS A 330 4.58 11.57 6.58
N ILE A 331 5.92 11.62 6.58
CA ILE A 331 6.74 11.15 5.45
C ILE A 331 7.55 9.93 5.89
N PHE A 332 7.55 8.91 5.04
CA PHE A 332 8.17 7.63 5.33
C PHE A 332 8.68 6.95 4.07
N ILE A 333 9.51 5.92 4.24
CA ILE A 333 9.84 4.94 3.20
C ILE A 333 9.44 3.55 3.70
N ASN A 334 9.19 2.64 2.76
CA ASN A 334 9.14 1.22 3.05
C ASN A 334 10.57 0.66 3.01
N THR A 335 10.97 -0.02 4.08
CA THR A 335 12.27 -0.71 4.16
C THR A 335 12.24 -1.98 3.30
N MET A 336 13.41 -2.61 3.09
CA MET A 336 13.51 -3.88 2.38
C MET A 336 12.70 -5.01 3.06
N ASP A 337 12.47 -4.87 4.37
CA ASP A 337 11.69 -5.81 5.19
C ASP A 337 10.19 -5.46 5.19
N GLY A 338 9.75 -4.51 4.34
CA GLY A 338 8.35 -4.08 4.22
C GLY A 338 7.84 -3.17 5.35
N GLU A 339 8.69 -2.85 6.34
CA GLU A 339 8.30 -1.97 7.44
C GLU A 339 8.36 -0.49 7.02
N GLU A 340 7.43 0.31 7.55
CA GLU A 340 7.49 1.76 7.38
C GLU A 340 8.58 2.34 8.27
N GLN A 341 9.49 3.15 7.72
CA GLN A 341 10.37 4.01 8.51
C GLN A 341 9.95 5.46 8.35
N ILE A 342 9.34 6.02 9.40
CA ILE A 342 8.90 7.42 9.41
C ILE A 342 10.12 8.33 9.63
N PHE A 343 10.29 9.29 8.71
CA PHE A 343 11.37 10.28 8.80
C PHE A 343 10.92 11.58 9.50
N TYR A 344 9.70 12.03 9.22
CA TYR A 344 9.22 13.30 9.77
C TYR A 344 7.70 13.33 9.83
N ILE A 345 7.16 14.11 10.78
CA ILE A 345 5.74 14.39 10.90
C ILE A 345 5.53 15.89 10.80
N TYR A 346 4.80 16.30 9.77
CA TYR A 346 4.36 17.67 9.54
C TYR A 346 3.05 17.93 10.28
N ARG A 347 2.84 19.20 10.67
CA ARG A 347 1.70 19.66 11.47
C ARG A 347 1.17 20.97 10.94
N ASP A 348 0.18 21.50 11.63
CA ASP A 348 -0.40 22.82 11.37
C ASP A 348 0.69 23.88 11.18
N GLY A 349 0.63 24.59 10.07
CA GLY A 349 1.61 25.60 9.65
C GLY A 349 2.86 25.07 8.97
N ASP A 350 3.10 23.78 8.95
CA ASP A 350 4.21 23.17 8.20
C ASP A 350 3.85 23.05 6.71
N PHE A 351 4.90 22.97 5.86
CA PHE A 351 4.75 22.73 4.43
C PHE A 351 5.71 21.66 3.93
N VAL A 352 5.32 20.97 2.84
CA VAL A 352 6.11 19.94 2.16
C VAL A 352 6.04 20.15 0.64
N GLY A 353 7.07 19.67 -0.08
CA GLY A 353 7.16 19.81 -1.53
C GLY A 353 7.91 21.02 -2.03
N GLY A 354 8.02 22.12 -1.25
CA GLY A 354 8.69 23.34 -1.66
C GLY A 354 10.15 23.12 -2.07
N LEU A 355 10.92 22.31 -1.32
CA LEU A 355 12.30 21.97 -1.72
C LEU A 355 12.34 21.18 -3.04
N ASN A 356 11.41 20.22 -3.22
CA ASN A 356 11.35 19.43 -4.44
C ASN A 356 11.01 20.29 -5.67
N LEU A 357 10.13 21.31 -5.51
CA LEU A 357 9.82 22.29 -6.54
C LEU A 357 11.05 23.14 -6.90
N LEU A 358 11.79 23.63 -5.89
CA LEU A 358 13.01 24.43 -6.11
C LEU A 358 14.10 23.65 -6.86
N VAL A 359 14.34 22.38 -6.50
CA VAL A 359 15.42 21.57 -7.09
C VAL A 359 14.94 20.68 -8.25
N GLN A 360 13.67 20.74 -8.62
CA GLN A 360 13.05 19.98 -9.72
C GLN A 360 13.31 18.46 -9.61
N THR A 361 13.29 17.91 -8.39
CA THR A 361 13.54 16.47 -8.15
C THR A 361 12.28 15.76 -7.69
N PRO A 362 12.02 14.52 -8.19
CA PRO A 362 10.90 13.70 -7.70
C PRO A 362 10.99 13.43 -6.19
N TYR A 363 9.85 13.11 -5.59
CA TYR A 363 9.79 12.70 -4.19
C TYR A 363 10.55 11.38 -3.98
N ARG A 364 11.36 11.30 -2.91
CA ARG A 364 12.10 10.10 -2.50
C ARG A 364 11.44 9.35 -1.34
N TYR A 365 10.31 9.82 -0.88
CA TYR A 365 9.54 9.32 0.25
C TYR A 365 8.06 9.42 -0.06
N ILE A 366 7.26 8.76 0.76
CA ILE A 366 5.81 8.76 0.68
C ILE A 366 5.26 9.77 1.69
N GLY A 367 4.28 10.58 1.29
CA GLY A 367 3.53 11.49 2.14
C GLY A 367 2.12 10.98 2.37
N GLN A 368 1.72 10.79 3.65
CA GLN A 368 0.42 10.25 4.02
C GLN A 368 -0.18 11.02 5.20
N ALA A 369 -1.48 11.27 5.16
CA ALA A 369 -2.20 11.90 6.26
C ALA A 369 -2.30 10.94 7.47
N LEU A 370 -1.84 11.38 8.64
CA LEU A 370 -1.98 10.67 9.92
C LEU A 370 -3.35 10.89 10.57
N THR A 371 -3.88 12.08 10.40
CA THR A 371 -5.22 12.49 10.85
C THR A 371 -5.97 13.07 9.65
N ASP A 372 -7.26 13.33 9.80
CA ASP A 372 -7.97 14.16 8.82
C ASP A 372 -7.23 15.51 8.72
N CYS A 373 -6.86 15.89 7.50
CA CYS A 373 -6.08 17.10 7.21
C CYS A 373 -6.86 18.07 6.33
N LYS A 374 -6.68 19.38 6.60
CA LYS A 374 -6.97 20.45 5.65
C LYS A 374 -5.65 20.97 5.11
N VAL A 375 -5.47 20.90 3.80
CA VAL A 375 -4.19 21.22 3.15
C VAL A 375 -4.41 22.27 2.07
N VAL A 376 -3.63 23.35 2.13
CA VAL A 376 -3.57 24.32 1.03
C VAL A 376 -2.58 23.78 0.01
N VAL A 377 -3.08 23.45 -1.18
CA VAL A 377 -2.29 22.98 -2.31
C VAL A 377 -1.90 24.18 -3.17
N ILE A 378 -0.61 24.42 -3.32
CA ILE A 378 -0.04 25.50 -4.13
C ILE A 378 0.57 24.86 -5.37
N PRO A 379 -0.06 25.01 -6.56
CA PRO A 379 0.47 24.46 -7.82
C PRO A 379 1.84 25.07 -8.16
N LYS A 380 2.65 24.28 -8.89
CA LYS A 380 3.97 24.72 -9.37
C LYS A 380 3.94 26.07 -10.05
N ALA A 381 2.95 26.34 -10.89
CA ALA A 381 2.82 27.61 -11.60
C ALA A 381 2.68 28.80 -10.64
N ALA A 382 1.87 28.67 -9.59
CA ALA A 382 1.74 29.69 -8.53
C ALA A 382 3.02 29.78 -7.69
N PHE A 383 3.64 28.63 -7.39
CA PHE A 383 4.91 28.61 -6.65
C PHE A 383 6.01 29.32 -7.42
N ASP A 384 6.21 29.02 -8.70
CA ASP A 384 7.24 29.62 -9.55
C ASP A 384 7.02 31.13 -9.73
N LYS A 385 5.76 31.60 -9.78
CA LYS A 385 5.45 33.02 -9.96
C LYS A 385 5.63 33.87 -8.70
N TYR A 386 5.19 33.35 -7.52
CA TYR A 386 5.08 34.16 -6.30
C TYR A 386 6.06 33.78 -5.20
N PHE A 387 6.57 32.54 -5.20
CA PHE A 387 7.32 32.00 -4.07
C PHE A 387 8.75 31.59 -4.41
N HIS A 388 9.05 31.30 -5.68
CA HIS A 388 10.34 30.76 -6.11
C HIS A 388 11.51 31.68 -5.72
N ASP A 389 11.39 32.98 -5.93
CA ASP A 389 12.43 33.97 -5.65
C ASP A 389 12.19 34.76 -4.35
N SER A 390 11.16 34.41 -3.58
CA SER A 390 10.86 35.07 -2.32
C SER A 390 11.90 34.74 -1.25
N PRO A 391 12.65 35.74 -0.70
CA PRO A 391 13.62 35.50 0.36
C PRO A 391 13.02 34.85 1.61
N VAL A 392 11.78 35.19 1.95
CA VAL A 392 11.05 34.67 3.11
C VAL A 392 10.72 33.20 2.91
N VAL A 393 10.23 32.82 1.71
CA VAL A 393 9.93 31.41 1.37
C VAL A 393 11.22 30.59 1.33
N LEU A 394 12.26 31.09 0.68
CA LEU A 394 13.57 30.43 0.61
C LEU A 394 14.16 30.22 1.99
N ARG A 395 14.09 31.24 2.86
CA ARG A 395 14.52 31.13 4.26
C ARG A 395 13.69 30.07 5.02
N SER A 396 12.38 30.06 4.83
CA SER A 396 11.49 29.09 5.47
C SER A 396 11.77 27.66 5.01
N VAL A 397 11.97 27.46 3.70
CA VAL A 397 12.37 26.17 3.12
C VAL A 397 13.73 25.72 3.67
N LEU A 398 14.70 26.64 3.81
CA LEU A 398 16.01 26.35 4.35
C LEU A 398 15.94 25.93 5.81
N VAL A 399 15.20 26.69 6.65
CA VAL A 399 15.00 26.36 8.07
C VAL A 399 14.38 24.98 8.23
N LYS A 400 13.30 24.71 7.48
CA LYS A 400 12.64 23.39 7.51
C LYS A 400 13.56 22.26 7.02
N SER A 401 14.41 22.52 6.03
CA SER A 401 15.40 21.56 5.56
C SER A 401 16.44 21.25 6.64
N PHE A 402 16.92 22.26 7.38
CA PHE A 402 17.80 22.07 8.51
C PHE A 402 17.15 21.28 9.66
N GLU A 403 15.89 21.55 9.98
CA GLU A 403 15.13 20.78 10.98
C GLU A 403 15.05 19.30 10.58
N ARG A 404 14.81 19.03 9.30
CA ARG A 404 14.78 17.65 8.76
C ARG A 404 16.15 16.97 8.78
N ILE A 405 17.21 17.69 8.44
CA ILE A 405 18.59 17.18 8.50
C ILE A 405 18.93 16.80 9.95
N ARG A 406 18.72 17.68 10.90
CA ARG A 406 18.93 17.39 12.33
C ARG A 406 18.14 16.19 12.81
N TRP A 407 16.89 16.09 12.36
CA TRP A 407 16.08 14.94 12.69
C TRP A 407 16.66 13.63 12.11
N ALA A 408 17.14 13.64 10.86
CA ALA A 408 17.77 12.49 10.22
C ALA A 408 19.08 12.13 10.93
N GLU A 409 19.91 13.10 11.32
CA GLU A 409 21.11 12.90 12.11
C GLU A 409 20.82 12.24 13.46
N ASP A 410 19.83 12.75 14.19
CA ASP A 410 19.35 12.16 15.45
C ASP A 410 18.84 10.72 15.25
N LEU A 411 18.13 10.45 14.15
CA LEU A 411 17.65 9.11 13.83
C LEU A 411 18.80 8.16 13.54
N ILE A 412 19.77 8.57 12.72
CA ILE A 412 20.97 7.79 12.41
C ILE A 412 21.75 7.48 13.69
N GLN A 413 21.96 8.48 14.56
CA GLN A 413 22.62 8.28 15.84
C GLN A 413 21.91 7.25 16.70
N ARG A 414 20.58 7.35 16.83
CA ARG A 414 19.77 6.39 17.60
C ARG A 414 19.83 4.98 17.01
N LEU A 415 19.75 4.87 15.68
CA LEU A 415 19.84 3.56 15.01
C LEU A 415 21.19 2.90 15.23
N ALA A 416 22.27 3.68 15.22
CA ALA A 416 23.65 3.19 15.32
C ALA A 416 24.10 2.88 16.75
N THR A 417 23.67 3.63 17.77
CA THR A 417 24.29 3.62 19.11
C THR A 417 23.35 3.24 20.25
N SER A 418 22.02 3.29 20.06
CA SER A 418 21.07 3.19 21.18
C SER A 418 20.39 1.82 21.27
N ASN A 419 20.27 1.29 22.47
CA ASN A 419 19.41 0.13 22.74
C ASN A 419 17.91 0.51 22.75
N ALA A 420 17.02 -0.47 22.82
CA ALA A 420 15.59 -0.23 22.73
C ALA A 420 15.03 0.69 23.85
N SER A 421 15.58 0.62 25.07
CA SER A 421 15.18 1.50 26.17
C SER A 421 15.59 2.95 25.92
N MET A 422 16.84 3.17 25.48
CA MET A 422 17.35 4.50 25.11
C MET A 422 16.53 5.11 23.96
N LYS A 423 16.20 4.32 22.94
CA LYS A 423 15.37 4.76 21.80
C LYS A 423 13.97 5.18 22.27
N THR A 424 13.35 4.39 23.17
CA THR A 424 12.02 4.67 23.69
C THR A 424 12.02 5.90 24.61
N ALA A 425 12.98 6.01 25.53
CA ALA A 425 13.11 7.18 26.40
C ALA A 425 13.37 8.46 25.60
N GLY A 426 14.34 8.45 24.68
CA GLY A 426 14.66 9.59 23.82
C GLY A 426 13.49 10.03 22.94
N LEU A 427 12.66 9.08 22.47
CA LEU A 427 11.44 9.39 21.76
C LEU A 427 10.44 10.13 22.66
N LEU A 428 10.18 9.59 23.88
CA LEU A 428 9.23 10.20 24.83
C LEU A 428 9.66 11.62 25.22
N LEU A 429 10.94 11.83 25.52
CA LEU A 429 11.51 13.15 25.82
C LEU A 429 11.32 14.14 24.67
N LYS A 430 11.52 13.69 23.45
CA LYS A 430 11.35 14.51 22.25
C LYS A 430 9.89 14.86 21.99
N LEU A 431 8.99 13.92 22.20
CA LEU A 431 7.55 14.16 22.14
C LEU A 431 7.10 15.10 23.26
N ALA A 432 7.65 14.98 24.47
CA ALA A 432 7.37 15.88 25.59
C ALA A 432 7.69 17.34 25.25
N LYS A 433 8.86 17.58 24.65
CA LYS A 433 9.26 18.94 24.21
C LYS A 433 8.39 19.50 23.08
N ARG A 434 7.79 18.62 22.26
CA ARG A 434 7.10 19.04 21.04
C ARG A 434 5.58 19.13 21.19
N ILE A 435 4.98 18.25 21.96
CA ILE A 435 3.51 18.13 22.13
C ILE A 435 3.09 17.94 23.58
N GLY A 436 4.04 17.93 24.52
CA GLY A 436 3.72 17.74 25.93
C GLY A 436 2.92 18.90 26.48
N VAL A 437 1.88 18.57 27.22
CA VAL A 437 1.08 19.52 28.01
C VAL A 437 1.31 19.20 29.48
N GLU A 438 1.79 20.19 30.24
CA GLU A 438 1.96 20.06 31.69
C GLU A 438 0.59 19.89 32.36
N THR A 439 0.47 18.91 33.24
CA THR A 439 -0.71 18.62 34.04
C THR A 439 -0.31 18.35 35.49
N GLU A 440 -1.25 18.32 36.42
CA GLU A 440 -0.99 17.99 37.83
C GLU A 440 -0.40 16.57 38.00
N GLU A 441 -0.63 15.68 37.01
CA GLU A 441 -0.17 14.31 37.02
C GLU A 441 1.16 14.08 36.31
N GLY A 442 1.74 15.09 35.67
CA GLY A 442 2.95 15.06 34.87
C GLY A 442 2.76 15.61 33.45
N ILE A 443 3.65 15.28 32.53
CA ILE A 443 3.57 15.76 31.16
C ILE A 443 2.71 14.81 30.31
N LYS A 444 1.52 15.27 29.91
CA LYS A 444 0.58 14.53 29.08
C LYS A 444 1.00 14.63 27.60
N LEU A 445 1.14 13.47 26.96
CA LEU A 445 1.34 13.31 25.52
C LEU A 445 0.09 12.71 24.89
N GLU A 446 -0.55 13.44 23.99
CA GLU A 446 -1.68 12.93 23.20
C GLU A 446 -1.19 12.61 21.80
N LEU A 447 -1.11 11.31 21.48
CA LEU A 447 -0.49 10.81 20.26
C LEU A 447 -1.53 10.65 19.15
N SER A 448 -1.25 11.23 17.99
CA SER A 448 -1.96 10.93 16.75
C SER A 448 -1.56 9.56 16.16
N MET A 449 -0.38 9.05 16.54
CA MET A 449 0.20 7.79 16.11
C MET A 449 -0.31 6.61 16.93
N ASN A 450 -0.53 5.47 16.27
CA ASN A 450 -0.71 4.18 16.91
C ASN A 450 0.64 3.57 17.35
N ARG A 451 0.65 2.38 17.96
CA ARG A 451 1.88 1.72 18.47
C ARG A 451 2.84 1.29 17.36
N GLU A 452 2.33 0.96 16.20
CA GLU A 452 3.12 0.60 15.04
C GLU A 452 3.84 1.83 14.48
N GLU A 453 3.12 2.90 14.25
CA GLU A 453 3.67 4.17 13.81
C GLU A 453 4.67 4.75 14.81
N LEU A 454 4.41 4.60 16.11
CA LEU A 454 5.33 5.01 17.16
C LEU A 454 6.63 4.19 17.13
N GLY A 455 6.51 2.89 16.84
CA GLY A 455 7.65 2.00 16.59
C GLY A 455 8.45 2.46 15.38
N SER A 456 7.80 2.61 14.22
CA SER A 456 8.39 3.10 12.97
C SER A 456 9.09 4.45 13.12
N TYR A 457 8.53 5.33 13.93
CA TYR A 457 9.09 6.65 14.22
C TYR A 457 10.33 6.61 15.12
N SER A 458 10.47 5.56 15.93
CA SER A 458 11.63 5.33 16.83
C SER A 458 12.70 4.41 16.25
N GLY A 459 12.44 3.78 15.10
CA GLY A 459 13.29 2.71 14.56
C GLY A 459 13.23 1.44 15.40
N LEU A 460 12.07 1.13 15.97
CA LEU A 460 11.78 -0.08 16.74
C LEU A 460 10.56 -0.79 16.17
N ARG A 461 10.50 -2.11 16.32
CA ARG A 461 9.29 -2.87 16.02
C ARG A 461 8.19 -2.60 17.03
N ARG A 462 6.93 -2.73 16.60
CA ARG A 462 5.73 -2.53 17.45
C ARG A 462 5.80 -3.27 18.78
N GLU A 463 6.20 -4.55 18.76
CA GLU A 463 6.30 -5.38 19.94
C GLU A 463 7.36 -4.84 20.91
N THR A 464 8.50 -4.40 20.36
CA THR A 464 9.62 -3.87 21.15
C THR A 464 9.24 -2.57 21.84
N ILE A 465 8.64 -1.62 21.11
CA ILE A 465 8.22 -0.35 21.74
C ILE A 465 7.09 -0.57 22.74
N THR A 466 6.13 -1.46 22.45
CA THR A 466 5.04 -1.80 23.37
C THR A 466 5.58 -2.39 24.65
N ARG A 467 6.52 -3.32 24.57
CA ARG A 467 7.17 -3.92 25.74
C ARG A 467 7.95 -2.88 26.55
N LYS A 468 8.71 -1.98 25.89
CA LYS A 468 9.48 -0.95 26.60
C LYS A 468 8.61 0.08 27.29
N LEU A 469 7.49 0.48 26.67
CA LEU A 469 6.48 1.32 27.35
C LEU A 469 5.85 0.62 28.54
N GLY A 470 5.62 -0.69 28.46
CA GLY A 470 5.18 -1.51 29.61
C GLY A 470 6.21 -1.50 30.75
N GLU A 471 7.49 -1.73 30.43
CA GLU A 471 8.59 -1.67 31.41
C GLU A 471 8.66 -0.29 32.10
N PHE A 472 8.57 0.81 31.36
CA PHE A 472 8.59 2.15 31.93
C PHE A 472 7.36 2.48 32.78
N LYS A 473 6.21 1.89 32.44
CA LYS A 473 5.00 1.97 33.27
C LYS A 473 5.19 1.22 34.61
N GLU A 474 5.73 0.00 34.56
CA GLU A 474 6.02 -0.81 35.77
C GLU A 474 7.02 -0.11 36.69
N LEU A 475 8.00 0.60 36.13
CA LEU A 475 8.96 1.42 36.88
C LEU A 475 8.37 2.74 37.40
N GLY A 476 7.14 3.08 37.03
CA GLY A 476 6.48 4.30 37.47
C GLY A 476 6.91 5.58 36.73
N TYR A 477 7.72 5.47 35.68
CA TYR A 477 8.22 6.62 34.93
C TYR A 477 7.14 7.24 34.03
N ILE A 478 6.21 6.39 33.55
CA ILE A 478 5.10 6.83 32.72
C ILE A 478 3.80 6.15 33.14
N GLU A 479 2.69 6.76 32.74
CA GLU A 479 1.36 6.14 32.80
C GLU A 479 0.81 6.02 31.36
N LEU A 480 0.14 4.89 31.08
CA LEU A 480 -0.49 4.64 29.79
C LEU A 480 -2.00 4.71 29.95
N VAL A 481 -2.64 5.70 29.32
CA VAL A 481 -4.10 5.89 29.35
C VAL A 481 -4.65 5.55 27.96
N GLY A 482 -5.24 4.36 27.86
CA GLY A 482 -5.66 3.82 26.56
C GLY A 482 -4.50 3.56 25.61
N SER A 483 -4.76 3.67 24.30
CA SER A 483 -3.78 3.38 23.25
C SER A 483 -2.96 4.59 22.80
N ARG A 484 -3.44 5.82 23.06
CA ARG A 484 -2.89 7.04 22.47
C ARG A 484 -2.43 8.11 23.46
N VAL A 485 -2.66 7.94 24.76
CA VAL A 485 -2.24 8.92 25.77
C VAL A 485 -1.14 8.30 26.63
N ILE A 486 -0.06 9.05 26.80
CA ILE A 486 1.05 8.72 27.71
C ILE A 486 1.26 9.92 28.64
N ILE A 487 1.33 9.67 29.94
CA ILE A 487 1.67 10.69 30.93
C ILE A 487 3.06 10.39 31.47
N ILE A 488 4.00 11.29 31.26
CA ILE A 488 5.36 11.17 31.84
C ILE A 488 5.30 11.68 33.27
N LYS A 489 5.53 10.77 34.22
CA LYS A 489 5.53 11.03 35.67
C LYS A 489 6.91 11.45 36.17
N ASP A 490 7.96 10.85 35.59
CA ASP A 490 9.36 11.10 35.98
C ASP A 490 10.21 11.39 34.72
N LEU A 491 10.41 12.67 34.46
CA LEU A 491 11.18 13.15 33.31
C LEU A 491 12.68 12.86 33.49
N GLU A 492 13.21 13.05 34.72
CA GLU A 492 14.63 12.85 35.05
C GLU A 492 15.04 11.38 34.88
N ALA A 493 14.17 10.45 35.31
CA ALA A 493 14.39 9.02 35.10
C ALA A 493 14.50 8.68 33.61
N LEU A 494 13.65 9.25 32.73
CA LEU A 494 13.77 9.04 31.30
C LEU A 494 15.03 9.70 30.71
N GLU A 495 15.43 10.87 31.20
CA GLU A 495 16.66 11.54 30.77
C GLU A 495 17.90 10.71 31.09
N SER A 496 17.93 9.99 32.22
CA SER A 496 19.05 9.12 32.62
C SER A 496 19.34 7.96 31.62
N TYR A 497 18.36 7.59 30.79
CA TYR A 497 18.59 6.61 29.72
C TYR A 497 19.28 7.18 28.48
N VAL A 498 19.30 8.49 28.33
CA VAL A 498 19.74 9.16 27.09
C VAL A 498 21.07 9.90 27.30
N LEU A 499 21.42 10.23 28.53
CA LEU A 499 22.72 10.76 28.95
C LEU A 499 23.76 9.64 29.06
#